data_2a3f8b2b320cc3aed6973d54f146fad0
#
_entry.id   2a3f8b2b320cc3aed6973d54f146fad0
#
_cell.length_a   1.000
_cell.length_b   1.000
_cell.length_c   1.000
_cell.angle_alpha   90.00
_cell.angle_beta   90.00
_cell.angle_gamma   90.00
#
_symmetry.space_group_name_H-M   'P 1'
#
loop_
_entity.id
_entity.type
_entity.pdbx_description
1 polymer ?
#
loop_
_entity_poly.entity_id
_entity_poly.type
_entity_poly.pdbx_seq_one_letter_code
_entity_poly.pdbx_strand_id
1 'polypeptide(L)' 'MNQKTAKRLRKICNPVDEVSKRVYRRLKRQYNQLPNHAKANFLDLIEQNF' A
#
# COMPACT_ATOMS: atom_id res chain seq x y z
N MET A 1 9.88 3.31 -3.42
CA MET A 1 8.95 3.69 -2.33
C MET A 1 9.77 4.13 -1.14
N ASN A 2 9.44 5.26 -0.53
CA ASN A 2 10.19 5.74 0.63
C ASN A 2 9.71 5.08 1.93
N GLN A 3 10.47 5.28 3.02
CA GLN A 3 10.18 4.63 4.30
C GLN A 3 8.82 5.02 4.89
N LYS A 4 8.42 6.27 4.74
CA LYS A 4 7.13 6.74 5.26
C LYS A 4 5.96 6.03 4.57
N THR A 5 6.04 5.92 3.27
CA THR A 5 5.02 5.23 2.47
C THR A 5 4.95 3.75 2.80
N ALA A 6 6.11 3.11 2.93
CA ALA A 6 6.18 1.70 3.29
C ALA A 6 5.57 1.43 4.67
N LYS A 7 5.85 2.29 5.65
CA LYS A 7 5.27 2.18 6.99
C LYS A 7 3.75 2.35 6.97
N ARG A 8 3.27 3.33 6.21
CA ARG A 8 1.83 3.58 6.07
C ARG A 8 1.13 2.38 5.43
N LEU A 9 1.73 1.83 4.39
CA LEU A 9 1.18 0.68 3.70
C LEU A 9 1.14 -0.55 4.60
N ARG A 10 2.14 -0.77 5.45
CA ARG A 10 2.15 -1.84 6.42
C ARG A 10 1.05 -1.70 7.48
N LYS A 11 0.74 -0.47 7.88
CA LYS A 11 -0.36 -0.23 8.81
C LYS A 11 -1.71 -0.59 8.19
N ILE A 12 -1.86 -0.33 6.90
CA ILE A 12 -3.09 -0.65 6.17
C ILE A 12 -3.22 -2.15 5.96
N CYS A 13 -2.13 -2.79 5.51
CA CYS A 13 -2.10 -4.22 5.25
C CYS A 13 -0.81 -4.81 5.84
N ASN A 14 -0.88 -5.29 7.07
CA ASN A 14 0.28 -5.86 7.76
C ASN A 14 0.58 -7.25 7.17
N PRO A 15 1.78 -7.46 6.58
CA PRO A 15 2.12 -8.74 5.93
C PRO A 15 2.55 -9.80 6.94
N VAL A 16 1.60 -10.32 7.71
CA VAL A 16 1.87 -11.30 8.78
C VAL A 16 1.78 -12.76 8.32
N ASP A 17 0.98 -13.03 7.27
CA ASP A 17 0.82 -14.38 6.74
C ASP A 17 0.95 -14.36 5.21
N GLU A 18 0.82 -15.54 4.56
CA GLU A 18 0.97 -15.67 3.12
C GLU A 18 -0.03 -14.82 2.34
N VAL A 19 -1.28 -14.79 2.78
CA VAL A 19 -2.33 -14.02 2.11
C VAL A 19 -2.04 -12.53 2.25
N SER A 20 -1.74 -12.07 3.45
CA SER A 20 -1.41 -10.67 3.71
C SER A 20 -0.18 -10.21 2.94
N LYS A 21 0.84 -11.08 2.84
CA LYS A 21 2.04 -10.78 2.07
C LYS A 21 1.74 -10.60 0.58
N ARG A 22 0.86 -11.42 0.02
CA ARG A 22 0.43 -11.29 -1.38
C ARG A 22 -0.31 -9.98 -1.61
N VAL A 23 -1.23 -9.65 -0.74
CA VAL A 23 -2.00 -8.40 -0.81
C VAL A 23 -1.06 -7.20 -0.70
N TYR A 24 -0.13 -7.23 0.25
CA TYR A 24 0.84 -6.17 0.45
C TYR A 24 1.69 -5.94 -0.81
N ARG A 25 2.22 -7.02 -1.41
CA ARG A 25 3.01 -6.93 -2.64
C ARG A 25 2.21 -6.34 -3.79
N ARG A 26 0.95 -6.75 -3.90
CA ARG A 26 0.05 -6.25 -4.95
C ARG A 26 -0.22 -4.75 -4.79
N LEU A 27 -0.52 -4.32 -3.57
CA LEU A 27 -0.73 -2.90 -3.27
C LEU A 27 0.52 -2.07 -3.55
N LYS A 28 1.67 -2.58 -3.14
CA LYS A 28 2.96 -1.93 -3.38
C LYS A 28 3.23 -1.76 -4.87
N ARG A 29 2.96 -2.80 -5.66
CA ARG A 29 3.14 -2.77 -7.10
C ARG A 29 2.20 -1.76 -7.76
N GLN A 30 0.94 -1.76 -7.37
CA GLN A 30 -0.04 -0.80 -7.88
C GLN A 30 0.35 0.64 -7.55
N TYR A 31 0.80 0.87 -6.32
CA TYR A 31 1.26 2.17 -5.88
C TYR A 31 2.41 2.69 -6.77
N ASN A 32 3.39 1.84 -7.06
CA ASN A 32 4.55 2.22 -7.85
C ASN A 32 4.21 2.53 -9.31
N GLN A 33 3.11 1.99 -9.83
CA GLN A 33 2.66 2.25 -11.20
C GLN A 33 1.88 3.55 -11.33
N LEU A 34 1.46 4.15 -10.23
CA LEU A 34 0.67 5.37 -10.24
C LEU A 34 1.56 6.62 -10.38
N PRO A 35 1.05 7.69 -11.03
CA PRO A 35 1.74 8.98 -11.02
C PRO A 35 1.74 9.57 -9.61
N ASN A 36 2.69 10.48 -9.34
CA ASN A 36 2.88 11.04 -7.99
C ASN A 36 1.61 11.68 -7.42
N HIS A 37 0.84 12.37 -8.27
CA HIS A 37 -0.38 13.05 -7.80
C HIS A 37 -1.49 12.07 -7.41
N ALA A 38 -1.46 10.85 -7.90
CA ALA A 38 -2.46 9.83 -7.58
C ALA A 38 -2.06 8.94 -6.40
N LYS A 39 -0.79 8.93 -6.01
CA LYS A 39 -0.28 8.03 -4.97
C LYS A 39 -0.91 8.30 -3.61
N ALA A 40 -1.03 9.57 -3.22
CA ALA A 40 -1.64 9.93 -1.93
C ALA A 40 -3.11 9.54 -1.89
N ASN A 41 -3.85 9.79 -2.97
CA ASN A 41 -5.25 9.39 -3.07
C ASN A 41 -5.43 7.88 -3.00
N PHE A 42 -4.54 7.13 -3.64
CA PHE A 42 -4.56 5.67 -3.59
C PHE A 42 -4.42 5.15 -2.16
N LEU A 43 -3.48 5.70 -1.40
CA LEU A 43 -3.27 5.32 0.00
C LEU A 43 -4.50 5.64 0.85
N ASP A 44 -5.11 6.80 0.65
CA ASP A 44 -6.32 7.18 1.37
C ASP A 44 -7.47 6.21 1.07
N LEU A 45 -7.63 5.84 -0.19
CA LEU A 45 -8.69 4.92 -0.61
C LEU A 45 -8.53 3.54 0.02
N ILE A 46 -7.32 2.97 -0.02
CA ILE A 46 -7.11 1.64 0.56
C ILE A 46 -7.22 1.68 2.09
N GLU A 47 -6.83 2.77 2.72
CA GLU A 47 -6.97 2.93 4.17
C GLU A 47 -8.44 2.93 4.59
N GLN A 48 -9.32 3.54 3.80
CA GLN A 48 -10.76 3.56 4.07
C GLN A 48 -11.41 2.19 3.83
N ASN A 49 -10.88 1.39 2.92
CA ASN A 49 -11.47 0.11 2.53
C ASN A 49 -10.87 -1.10 3.24
N PHE A 50 -9.77 -0.92 3.93
CA PHE A 50 -9.14 -1.94 4.75
C PHE A 50 -9.30 -1.57 6.22
#